data_2f2af7c842b988ddbc92a23a9794549c
#
_entry.id   2f2af7c842b988ddbc92a23a9794549c
#
_cell.length_a   1.000
_cell.length_b   1.000
_cell.length_c   1.000
_cell.angle_alpha   90.00
_cell.angle_beta   90.00
_cell.angle_gamma   90.00
#
_symmetry.space_group_name_H-M   'P 1'
#
loop_
_entity.id
_entity.type
_entity.pdbx_description
1 polymer ?
#
loop_
_entity_poly.entity_id
_entity_poly.type
_entity_poly.pdbx_seq_one_letter_code
_entity_poly.pdbx_strand_id
1 'polypeptide(L)'
;MPFDIIHNMKNKPSLTCAVLLACGASCVFAQQIDFTRERKAVVRHYRFIGDHREESMWSALYGAKSGKIYIGLCTHAEAAHFYEFDPATETMRHIVDLTELHGERGEGINTNGKIHVRMGEDADGNIYFGSLNEDTGPECIDPSSYLGAFWYRYCPKTDNVEVLGKISRHFGLLGMVMEPKYMRLYGLAEDGHLYMHDIAGKFTRDLGKVVDWDICRTIFADDEGNVYGSFPVAQIWKYDVKRAEVIDLPPSRLECDNRVPPRTMSKPMIDRKVIWRVIEWDPVDRCAYGIIGGNSMLFRYDVHAGPEGKIDYIIPLTAPQYWNETNVRQIPFATLALTISPDHRIYFAPTASSSFDYVGTSWDVHDEEDFQAKLAGGYFPPASYLIRYDLQKKQREALGLMVTEEGNLCLGLGGACSGQKDGRIYFVGAIEEKDKSKVVGSVGRRWPFSMGLVAYDPKGEQGIGNRE
;
A
#
# COMPACT_ATOMS: atom_id res chain seq x y z
N MET A 1 50.58 -29.80 37.89
CA MET A 1 51.36 -29.30 39.02
C MET A 1 51.33 -27.81 39.02
N PRO A 2 51.10 -27.22 40.17
CA PRO A 2 50.52 -25.92 40.35
C PRO A 2 51.56 -24.84 40.60
N PHE A 3 51.13 -23.59 40.63
CA PHE A 3 51.44 -22.65 41.72
C PHE A 3 50.65 -21.36 41.59
N ASP A 4 49.86 -21.09 42.62
CA ASP A 4 49.29 -19.79 42.99
C ASP A 4 50.37 -18.77 43.31
N ILE A 5 50.07 -17.49 43.17
CA ILE A 5 50.40 -16.45 44.16
C ILE A 5 49.45 -15.28 44.03
N ILE A 6 48.73 -15.05 45.10
CA ILE A 6 47.93 -13.87 45.45
C ILE A 6 48.89 -12.75 45.86
N HIS A 7 48.66 -11.51 45.43
CA HIS A 7 48.99 -10.33 46.25
C HIS A 7 48.06 -9.15 46.05
N ASN A 8 47.47 -8.82 47.14
CA ASN A 8 46.60 -7.72 47.49
C ASN A 8 47.43 -6.43 47.59
N MET A 9 46.93 -5.31 47.02
CA MET A 9 47.29 -4.00 47.57
C MET A 9 46.21 -2.93 47.32
N LYS A 10 45.94 -2.22 48.38
CA LYS A 10 44.90 -1.25 48.66
C LYS A 10 45.09 0.13 48.03
N ASN A 11 43.99 0.73 47.67
CA ASN A 11 43.61 2.17 47.79
C ASN A 11 44.60 3.32 47.54
N LYS A 12 44.24 4.16 46.56
CA LYS A 12 44.14 5.62 46.78
C LYS A 12 43.34 6.26 45.62
N PRO A 13 42.47 7.26 45.89
CA PRO A 13 41.70 7.93 44.84
C PRO A 13 42.53 9.12 44.28
N SER A 14 42.63 9.20 42.96
CA SER A 14 43.07 10.42 42.29
C SER A 14 41.88 11.13 41.66
N LEU A 15 41.69 12.35 42.12
CA LEU A 15 40.80 13.35 41.53
C LEU A 15 41.33 13.69 40.13
N THR A 16 40.59 13.29 39.11
CA THR A 16 40.84 13.78 37.74
C THR A 16 39.60 14.55 37.30
N CYS A 17 39.75 15.86 37.15
CA CYS A 17 38.76 16.76 36.54
C CYS A 17 38.35 16.24 35.16
N ALA A 18 37.13 15.77 35.02
CA ALA A 18 36.54 15.51 33.73
C ALA A 18 35.82 16.77 33.24
N VAL A 19 36.43 17.40 32.25
CA VAL A 19 35.80 18.46 31.45
C VAL A 19 34.65 17.77 30.66
N LEU A 20 33.42 18.02 31.06
CA LEU A 20 32.23 17.67 30.30
C LEU A 20 32.15 18.59 29.08
N LEU A 21 32.63 18.09 27.94
CA LEU A 21 32.23 18.56 26.65
C LEU A 21 30.77 18.13 26.43
N ALA A 22 29.83 19.05 26.63
CA ALA A 22 28.45 18.91 26.23
C ALA A 22 28.37 18.92 24.71
N CYS A 23 28.62 17.78 24.06
CA CYS A 23 28.11 17.53 22.74
C CYS A 23 26.59 17.38 22.85
N GLY A 24 25.86 18.42 22.43
CA GLY A 24 24.44 18.41 22.28
C GLY A 24 24.00 17.43 21.19
N ALA A 25 24.06 16.13 21.50
CA ALA A 25 23.30 15.14 20.79
C ALA A 25 21.86 15.30 21.27
N SER A 26 21.04 16.00 20.50
CA SER A 26 19.60 15.91 20.65
C SER A 26 19.23 14.45 20.46
N CYS A 27 19.15 13.71 21.56
CA CYS A 27 18.44 12.45 21.59
C CYS A 27 17.00 12.78 21.21
N VAL A 28 16.67 12.67 19.94
CA VAL A 28 15.29 12.50 19.51
C VAL A 28 14.88 11.18 20.15
N PHE A 29 14.27 11.25 21.32
CA PHE A 29 13.57 10.13 21.90
C PHE A 29 12.59 9.69 20.84
N ALA A 30 12.87 8.55 20.18
CA ALA A 30 11.94 7.91 19.29
C ALA A 30 10.68 7.69 20.13
N GLN A 31 9.67 8.51 19.88
CA GLN A 31 8.40 8.41 20.58
C GLN A 31 7.89 7.00 20.36
N GLN A 32 7.82 6.24 21.44
CA GLN A 32 7.40 4.85 21.37
C GLN A 32 5.98 4.84 20.82
N ILE A 33 5.78 4.19 19.69
CA ILE A 33 4.42 4.04 19.15
C ILE A 33 3.71 3.08 20.09
N ASP A 34 2.63 3.54 20.64
CA ASP A 34 1.72 2.70 21.39
C ASP A 34 0.80 1.96 20.41
N PHE A 35 1.11 0.69 20.16
CA PHE A 35 0.24 -0.23 19.45
C PHE A 35 -0.67 -1.01 20.39
N THR A 36 -0.90 -0.49 21.60
CA THR A 36 -1.87 -1.11 22.50
C THR A 36 -3.25 -1.07 21.85
N ARG A 37 -4.06 -2.08 22.15
CA ARG A 37 -5.46 -2.13 21.69
C ARG A 37 -6.36 -1.12 22.38
N GLU A 38 -5.81 -0.32 23.27
CA GLU A 38 -6.52 0.71 24.05
C GLU A 38 -6.83 1.94 23.20
N ARG A 39 -5.85 2.42 22.43
CA ARG A 39 -6.09 3.54 21.53
C ARG A 39 -6.76 3.07 20.24
N LYS A 40 -7.86 3.70 19.88
CA LYS A 40 -8.70 3.33 18.75
C LYS A 40 -8.83 4.48 17.77
N ALA A 41 -8.61 4.20 16.50
CA ALA A 41 -8.99 5.06 15.38
C ALA A 41 -10.38 4.60 14.91
N VAL A 42 -11.39 5.38 15.23
CA VAL A 42 -12.77 5.05 14.84
C VAL A 42 -12.98 5.35 13.38
N VAL A 43 -13.51 4.38 12.64
CA VAL A 43 -13.73 4.45 11.20
C VAL A 43 -15.17 4.10 10.86
N ARG A 44 -15.64 4.59 9.70
CA ARG A 44 -16.89 4.16 9.10
C ARG A 44 -16.61 3.11 8.04
N HIS A 45 -17.54 2.20 7.86
CA HIS A 45 -17.47 1.15 6.86
C HIS A 45 -18.68 1.21 5.93
N TYR A 46 -18.40 1.22 4.63
CA TYR A 46 -19.41 1.24 3.57
C TYR A 46 -19.28 -0.03 2.74
N ARG A 47 -20.33 -0.84 2.71
CA ARG A 47 -20.36 -2.08 1.94
C ARG A 47 -20.50 -1.81 0.46
N PHE A 48 -19.88 -2.66 -0.35
CA PHE A 48 -20.16 -2.67 -1.77
C PHE A 48 -21.56 -3.17 -2.02
N ILE A 49 -22.19 -2.62 -3.07
CA ILE A 49 -23.56 -3.00 -3.45
C ILE A 49 -23.56 -4.18 -4.42
N GLY A 50 -24.62 -4.99 -4.40
CA GLY A 50 -24.79 -6.17 -5.22
C GLY A 50 -24.33 -7.46 -4.53
N ASP A 51 -24.50 -8.59 -5.23
CA ASP A 51 -24.08 -9.93 -4.76
C ASP A 51 -22.63 -10.22 -5.16
N HIS A 52 -21.82 -9.19 -5.22
CA HIS A 52 -20.42 -9.31 -5.63
C HIS A 52 -19.58 -9.85 -4.49
N ARG A 53 -18.73 -10.82 -4.80
CA ARG A 53 -17.82 -11.46 -3.84
C ARG A 53 -16.43 -10.89 -3.96
N GLU A 54 -16.33 -9.59 -3.77
CA GLU A 54 -15.03 -8.93 -3.85
C GLU A 54 -14.09 -9.47 -2.79
N GLU A 55 -12.99 -10.01 -3.24
CA GLU A 55 -12.01 -10.61 -2.36
C GLU A 55 -10.84 -9.69 -2.07
N SER A 56 -10.45 -8.87 -3.03
CA SER A 56 -9.27 -8.03 -2.84
C SER A 56 -9.27 -6.79 -3.71
N MET A 57 -8.50 -5.84 -3.28
CA MET A 57 -8.03 -4.69 -4.02
C MET A 57 -6.62 -4.35 -3.52
N TRP A 58 -5.73 -4.01 -4.44
CA TRP A 58 -4.36 -3.67 -4.08
C TRP A 58 -4.14 -2.17 -4.06
N SER A 59 -4.14 -1.48 -5.20
CA SER A 59 -3.85 -0.04 -5.27
C SER A 59 -4.96 0.79 -5.89
N ALA A 60 -6.04 0.15 -6.36
CA ALA A 60 -7.07 0.77 -7.16
C ALA A 60 -8.08 1.59 -6.33
N LEU A 61 -7.59 2.62 -5.67
CA LEU A 61 -8.38 3.58 -4.91
C LEU A 61 -7.93 5.00 -5.25
N TYR A 62 -8.88 5.89 -5.54
CA TYR A 62 -8.57 7.25 -5.97
C TYR A 62 -9.59 8.26 -5.46
N GLY A 63 -9.11 9.30 -4.80
CA GLY A 63 -9.91 10.46 -4.39
C GLY A 63 -9.87 11.56 -5.45
N ALA A 64 -10.96 11.72 -6.18
CA ALA A 64 -11.05 12.68 -7.27
C ALA A 64 -11.27 14.11 -6.79
N LYS A 65 -10.86 15.11 -7.61
CA LYS A 65 -11.09 16.55 -7.37
C LYS A 65 -12.56 16.90 -7.25
N SER A 66 -13.44 16.12 -7.88
CA SER A 66 -14.89 16.22 -7.73
C SER A 66 -15.38 15.94 -6.31
N GLY A 67 -14.57 15.28 -5.48
CA GLY A 67 -14.88 14.78 -4.14
C GLY A 67 -15.39 13.33 -4.13
N LYS A 68 -15.56 12.71 -5.29
CA LYS A 68 -15.93 11.31 -5.41
C LYS A 68 -14.72 10.42 -5.13
N ILE A 69 -14.97 9.20 -4.69
CA ILE A 69 -13.96 8.16 -4.48
C ILE A 69 -14.21 7.05 -5.49
N TYR A 70 -13.19 6.72 -6.28
CA TYR A 70 -13.25 5.64 -7.28
C TYR A 70 -12.51 4.41 -6.78
N ILE A 71 -13.10 3.24 -7.01
CA ILE A 71 -12.65 1.98 -6.41
C ILE A 71 -12.65 0.89 -7.47
N GLY A 72 -11.50 0.24 -7.64
CA GLY A 72 -11.38 -0.96 -8.47
C GLY A 72 -11.24 -2.19 -7.60
N LEU A 73 -11.95 -3.24 -7.92
CA LEU A 73 -11.98 -4.49 -7.18
C LEU A 73 -11.77 -5.70 -8.07
N CYS A 74 -11.60 -6.85 -7.47
CA CYS A 74 -11.60 -8.14 -8.16
C CYS A 74 -12.34 -9.19 -7.35
N THR A 75 -12.89 -10.17 -8.06
CA THR A 75 -13.56 -11.34 -7.48
C THR A 75 -12.85 -12.64 -7.88
N HIS A 76 -11.55 -12.59 -8.07
CA HIS A 76 -10.72 -13.73 -8.46
C HIS A 76 -11.31 -14.57 -9.59
N ALA A 77 -11.12 -14.11 -10.81
CA ALA A 77 -11.54 -14.73 -12.08
C ALA A 77 -13.04 -14.65 -12.41
N GLU A 78 -13.88 -14.04 -11.59
CA GLU A 78 -15.29 -13.88 -11.92
C GLU A 78 -15.60 -12.52 -12.53
N ALA A 79 -15.04 -11.45 -11.92
CA ALA A 79 -15.33 -10.07 -12.32
C ALA A 79 -14.27 -9.09 -11.86
N ALA A 80 -14.20 -7.94 -12.51
CA ALA A 80 -13.45 -6.77 -12.07
C ALA A 80 -14.37 -5.56 -12.01
N HIS A 81 -14.82 -5.23 -10.81
CA HIS A 81 -15.80 -4.19 -10.59
C HIS A 81 -15.16 -2.82 -10.41
N PHE A 82 -15.75 -1.82 -11.04
CA PHE A 82 -15.41 -0.42 -10.87
C PHE A 82 -16.57 0.32 -10.23
N TYR A 83 -16.30 0.96 -9.09
CA TYR A 83 -17.28 1.66 -8.28
C TYR A 83 -16.97 3.15 -8.14
N GLU A 84 -18.00 3.93 -7.88
CA GLU A 84 -17.94 5.29 -7.41
C GLU A 84 -18.63 5.39 -6.04
N PHE A 85 -17.98 6.02 -5.08
CA PHE A 85 -18.57 6.38 -3.80
C PHE A 85 -18.71 7.90 -3.72
N ASP A 86 -19.87 8.37 -3.33
CA ASP A 86 -20.14 9.78 -3.05
C ASP A 86 -20.11 10.05 -1.54
N PRO A 87 -19.05 10.70 -1.02
CA PRO A 87 -18.97 11.02 0.40
C PRO A 87 -20.04 12.00 0.89
N ALA A 88 -20.62 12.81 0.02
CA ALA A 88 -21.62 13.80 0.41
C ALA A 88 -22.99 13.16 0.70
N THR A 89 -23.31 12.09 0.01
CA THR A 89 -24.56 11.32 0.19
C THR A 89 -24.34 9.97 0.85
N GLU A 90 -23.07 9.58 1.04
CA GLU A 90 -22.64 8.28 1.54
C GLU A 90 -23.20 7.11 0.69
N THR A 91 -23.29 7.30 -0.62
CA THR A 91 -23.82 6.32 -1.55
C THR A 91 -22.75 5.67 -2.42
N MET A 92 -22.85 4.36 -2.60
CA MET A 92 -22.00 3.56 -3.47
C MET A 92 -22.73 3.27 -4.77
N ARG A 93 -22.03 3.40 -5.92
CA ARG A 93 -22.57 3.09 -7.24
C ARG A 93 -21.60 2.17 -7.98
N HIS A 94 -22.12 1.06 -8.50
CA HIS A 94 -21.41 0.21 -9.45
C HIS A 94 -21.44 0.87 -10.83
N ILE A 95 -20.29 0.97 -11.49
CA ILE A 95 -20.15 1.60 -12.81
C ILE A 95 -20.07 0.55 -13.89
N VAL A 96 -19.13 -0.40 -13.78
CA VAL A 96 -18.89 -1.42 -14.80
C VAL A 96 -18.21 -2.66 -14.21
N ASP A 97 -18.45 -3.80 -14.81
CA ASP A 97 -17.67 -5.02 -14.73
C ASP A 97 -16.85 -5.18 -16.01
N LEU A 98 -15.53 -5.26 -15.89
CA LEU A 98 -14.64 -5.36 -17.05
C LEU A 98 -14.79 -6.70 -17.77
N THR A 99 -15.07 -7.78 -17.07
CA THR A 99 -15.28 -9.10 -17.72
C THR A 99 -16.53 -9.12 -18.56
N GLU A 100 -17.60 -8.44 -18.13
CA GLU A 100 -18.80 -8.22 -18.94
C GLU A 100 -18.52 -7.31 -20.15
N LEU A 101 -17.77 -6.22 -19.93
CA LEU A 101 -17.40 -5.25 -20.97
C LEU A 101 -16.65 -5.93 -22.12
N HIS A 102 -15.80 -6.92 -21.83
CA HIS A 102 -15.04 -7.66 -22.82
C HIS A 102 -15.70 -8.98 -23.28
N GLY A 103 -16.83 -9.36 -22.72
CA GLY A 103 -17.48 -10.64 -23.00
C GLY A 103 -16.71 -11.84 -22.46
N GLU A 104 -15.93 -11.66 -21.41
CA GLU A 104 -15.07 -12.69 -20.80
C GLU A 104 -15.71 -13.35 -19.57
N ARG A 105 -16.91 -12.95 -19.15
CA ARG A 105 -17.52 -13.47 -17.94
C ARG A 105 -17.71 -14.97 -18.01
N GLY A 106 -17.18 -15.68 -17.01
CA GLY A 106 -17.20 -17.14 -16.95
C GLY A 106 -16.06 -17.86 -17.67
N GLU A 107 -15.16 -17.13 -18.30
CA GLU A 107 -13.99 -17.70 -19.02
C GLU A 107 -12.82 -18.06 -18.09
N GLY A 108 -12.96 -17.82 -16.78
CA GLY A 108 -11.98 -18.21 -15.77
C GLY A 108 -10.87 -17.18 -15.56
N ILE A 109 -9.67 -17.68 -15.17
CA ILE A 109 -8.59 -16.84 -14.66
C ILE A 109 -7.88 -16.00 -15.72
N ASN A 110 -7.98 -16.38 -16.99
CA ASN A 110 -7.35 -15.65 -18.10
C ASN A 110 -8.25 -14.54 -18.66
N THR A 111 -8.79 -13.71 -17.76
CA THR A 111 -9.71 -12.63 -18.08
C THR A 111 -9.21 -11.30 -17.50
N ASN A 112 -9.83 -10.19 -17.89
CA ASN A 112 -9.59 -8.89 -17.26
C ASN A 112 -10.25 -8.80 -15.86
N GLY A 113 -10.00 -9.79 -15.02
CA GLY A 113 -10.65 -10.02 -13.74
C GLY A 113 -10.16 -9.14 -12.58
N LYS A 114 -9.25 -8.18 -12.83
CA LYS A 114 -8.76 -7.25 -11.80
C LYS A 114 -8.64 -5.81 -12.29
N ILE A 115 -9.04 -4.88 -11.43
CA ILE A 115 -8.54 -3.51 -11.47
C ILE A 115 -7.60 -3.36 -10.27
N HIS A 116 -6.30 -3.37 -10.57
CA HIS A 116 -5.26 -3.57 -9.55
C HIS A 116 -4.46 -2.30 -9.24
N VAL A 117 -4.38 -1.39 -10.20
CA VAL A 117 -3.43 -0.29 -10.22
C VAL A 117 -4.01 1.01 -9.68
N ARG A 118 -3.16 1.91 -9.22
CA ARG A 118 -3.57 3.28 -8.93
C ARG A 118 -4.20 3.93 -10.15
N MET A 119 -5.23 4.73 -9.91
CA MET A 119 -5.91 5.49 -10.93
C MET A 119 -5.33 6.90 -11.06
N GLY A 120 -5.67 7.60 -12.12
CA GLY A 120 -5.33 9.00 -12.33
C GLY A 120 -6.51 9.79 -12.87
N GLU A 121 -6.46 11.10 -12.73
CA GLU A 121 -7.50 12.03 -13.14
C GLU A 121 -6.93 13.15 -14.01
N ASP A 122 -7.57 13.44 -15.14
CA ASP A 122 -7.21 14.58 -15.98
C ASP A 122 -7.85 15.90 -15.51
N ALA A 123 -7.60 16.97 -16.25
CA ALA A 123 -8.17 18.29 -15.95
C ALA A 123 -9.69 18.35 -16.13
N ASP A 124 -10.25 17.48 -16.95
CA ASP A 124 -11.69 17.39 -17.22
C ASP A 124 -12.45 16.52 -16.22
N GLY A 125 -11.72 15.83 -15.32
CA GLY A 125 -12.26 14.93 -14.30
C GLY A 125 -12.49 13.50 -14.81
N ASN A 126 -11.92 13.13 -15.95
CA ASN A 126 -11.95 11.74 -16.40
C ASN A 126 -10.99 10.89 -15.59
N ILE A 127 -11.39 9.68 -15.29
CA ILE A 127 -10.62 8.73 -14.47
C ILE A 127 -10.00 7.67 -15.38
N TYR A 128 -8.70 7.46 -15.23
CA TYR A 128 -7.92 6.51 -16.02
C TYR A 128 -7.43 5.35 -15.15
N PHE A 129 -7.52 4.14 -15.69
CA PHE A 129 -7.05 2.93 -15.02
C PHE A 129 -6.67 1.84 -16.04
N GLY A 130 -6.17 0.73 -15.57
CA GLY A 130 -5.80 -0.41 -16.39
C GLY A 130 -6.16 -1.72 -15.70
N SER A 131 -6.25 -2.79 -16.50
CA SER A 131 -6.63 -4.11 -16.02
C SER A 131 -5.42 -5.03 -15.78
N LEU A 132 -5.69 -6.09 -15.05
CA LEU A 132 -4.81 -7.20 -14.77
C LEU A 132 -5.65 -8.49 -14.90
N ASN A 133 -5.05 -9.57 -15.36
CA ASN A 133 -5.66 -10.88 -15.25
C ASN A 133 -5.59 -11.38 -13.78
N GLU A 134 -6.35 -12.39 -13.47
CA GLU A 134 -6.41 -12.93 -12.13
C GLU A 134 -5.14 -13.66 -11.74
N ASP A 135 -4.58 -14.40 -12.68
CA ASP A 135 -3.37 -15.17 -12.43
C ASP A 135 -2.12 -14.33 -12.73
N THR A 136 -1.41 -14.01 -11.67
CA THR A 136 -0.23 -13.13 -11.72
C THR A 136 1.08 -13.91 -11.78
N GLY A 137 1.04 -15.22 -12.00
CA GLY A 137 2.24 -16.06 -12.04
C GLY A 137 2.65 -16.40 -13.47
N PRO A 138 3.93 -16.32 -13.82
CA PRO A 138 4.42 -16.77 -15.14
C PRO A 138 4.16 -18.27 -15.37
N GLU A 139 3.81 -19.00 -14.34
CA GLU A 139 3.56 -20.45 -14.37
C GLU A 139 2.11 -20.82 -14.73
N CYS A 140 1.18 -19.87 -14.63
CA CYS A 140 -0.24 -20.13 -14.66
C CYS A 140 -0.96 -19.53 -15.87
N ILE A 141 -0.27 -18.73 -16.66
CA ILE A 141 -0.87 -18.06 -17.81
C ILE A 141 -0.81 -18.97 -19.02
N ASP A 142 -1.99 -19.37 -19.53
CA ASP A 142 -2.10 -19.79 -20.92
C ASP A 142 -2.18 -18.53 -21.80
N PRO A 143 -1.08 -18.12 -22.45
CA PRO A 143 -1.06 -16.88 -23.23
C PRO A 143 -2.02 -16.90 -24.41
N SER A 144 -2.49 -18.08 -24.81
CA SER A 144 -3.38 -18.24 -25.97
C SER A 144 -4.82 -17.83 -25.69
N SER A 145 -5.25 -17.92 -24.43
CA SER A 145 -6.64 -17.64 -24.03
C SER A 145 -6.85 -16.23 -23.47
N TYR A 146 -5.80 -15.54 -23.01
CA TYR A 146 -5.92 -14.21 -22.46
C TYR A 146 -5.95 -13.13 -23.56
N LEU A 147 -6.96 -12.28 -23.54
CA LEU A 147 -7.10 -11.16 -24.49
C LEU A 147 -6.03 -10.07 -24.30
N GLY A 148 -5.31 -10.08 -23.20
CA GLY A 148 -4.36 -9.06 -22.78
C GLY A 148 -5.03 -7.96 -21.96
N ALA A 149 -4.22 -7.09 -21.34
CA ALA A 149 -4.69 -5.98 -20.55
C ALA A 149 -5.02 -4.76 -21.42
N PHE A 150 -5.87 -3.91 -20.88
CA PHE A 150 -6.34 -2.71 -21.58
C PHE A 150 -6.25 -1.48 -20.69
N TRP A 151 -6.13 -0.32 -21.33
CA TRP A 151 -6.31 0.98 -20.74
C TRP A 151 -7.76 1.40 -20.85
N TYR A 152 -8.27 2.05 -19.80
CA TYR A 152 -9.65 2.52 -19.71
C TYR A 152 -9.69 3.99 -19.32
N ARG A 153 -10.75 4.65 -19.76
CA ARG A 153 -11.16 5.97 -19.32
C ARG A 153 -12.61 5.93 -18.90
N TYR A 154 -12.91 6.35 -17.70
CA TYR A 154 -14.26 6.65 -17.27
C TYR A 154 -14.50 8.15 -17.36
N CYS A 155 -15.58 8.55 -18.03
CA CYS A 155 -16.01 9.94 -18.13
C CYS A 155 -17.24 10.17 -17.24
N PRO A 156 -17.11 10.82 -16.07
CA PRO A 156 -18.23 11.05 -15.16
C PRO A 156 -19.35 11.91 -15.77
N LYS A 157 -19.02 12.80 -16.72
CA LYS A 157 -20.00 13.67 -17.38
C LYS A 157 -20.97 12.92 -18.28
N THR A 158 -20.55 11.83 -18.87
CA THR A 158 -21.35 11.01 -19.80
C THR A 158 -21.70 9.65 -19.24
N ASP A 159 -21.19 9.33 -18.05
CA ASP A 159 -21.32 8.05 -17.38
C ASP A 159 -20.91 6.86 -18.27
N ASN A 160 -19.77 7.01 -18.95
CA ASN A 160 -19.29 6.04 -19.93
C ASN A 160 -17.87 5.58 -19.65
N VAL A 161 -17.63 4.27 -19.78
CA VAL A 161 -16.32 3.67 -19.76
C VAL A 161 -15.89 3.36 -21.18
N GLU A 162 -14.74 3.89 -21.58
CA GLU A 162 -14.13 3.69 -22.89
C GLU A 162 -12.86 2.84 -22.76
N VAL A 163 -12.73 1.85 -23.65
CA VAL A 163 -11.49 1.10 -23.83
C VAL A 163 -10.58 1.91 -24.74
N LEU A 164 -9.48 2.42 -24.20
CA LEU A 164 -8.55 3.28 -24.94
C LEU A 164 -7.60 2.50 -25.84
N GLY A 165 -7.29 1.24 -25.48
CA GLY A 165 -6.39 0.40 -26.23
C GLY A 165 -5.78 -0.70 -25.40
N LYS A 166 -5.14 -1.64 -26.10
CA LYS A 166 -4.46 -2.77 -25.49
C LYS A 166 -3.11 -2.32 -24.90
N ILE A 167 -2.77 -2.82 -23.73
CA ILE A 167 -1.47 -2.60 -23.07
C ILE A 167 -0.47 -3.63 -23.58
N SER A 168 -0.74 -4.87 -23.22
CA SER A 168 0.08 -6.02 -23.55
C SER A 168 -0.79 -7.12 -24.15
N ARG A 169 -0.16 -8.03 -24.90
CA ARG A 169 -0.86 -9.15 -25.52
C ARG A 169 -1.22 -10.25 -24.50
N HIS A 170 -0.41 -10.40 -23.44
CA HIS A 170 -0.50 -11.55 -22.54
C HIS A 170 -0.40 -11.19 -21.06
N PHE A 171 -0.08 -9.95 -20.72
CA PHE A 171 0.26 -9.57 -19.36
C PHE A 171 -0.57 -8.37 -18.91
N GLY A 172 -0.94 -8.37 -17.65
CA GLY A 172 -1.67 -7.29 -17.01
C GLY A 172 -0.77 -6.32 -16.25
N LEU A 173 -1.36 -5.27 -15.68
CA LEU A 173 -0.64 -4.22 -14.98
C LEU A 173 -0.48 -4.52 -13.49
N LEU A 174 0.75 -4.45 -13.00
CA LEU A 174 1.09 -4.46 -11.57
C LEU A 174 1.10 -3.06 -10.95
N GLY A 175 1.52 -2.07 -11.70
CA GLY A 175 1.56 -0.68 -11.26
C GLY A 175 1.24 0.27 -12.40
N MET A 176 0.68 1.43 -12.07
CA MET A 176 0.32 2.45 -13.03
C MET A 176 0.50 3.84 -12.43
N VAL A 177 0.84 4.81 -13.27
CA VAL A 177 0.75 6.23 -12.97
C VAL A 177 0.23 6.99 -14.18
N MET A 178 -0.65 7.94 -13.94
CA MET A 178 -1.00 8.95 -14.92
C MET A 178 -0.06 10.14 -14.77
N GLU A 179 0.58 10.51 -15.85
CA GLU A 179 1.47 11.66 -15.95
C GLU A 179 0.70 12.82 -16.62
N PRO A 180 0.37 13.88 -15.87
CA PRO A 180 -0.56 14.90 -16.36
C PRO A 180 0.07 15.92 -17.31
N LYS A 181 1.40 16.09 -17.30
CA LYS A 181 2.10 17.11 -18.07
C LYS A 181 2.04 16.84 -19.57
N TYR A 182 2.23 15.57 -19.96
CA TYR A 182 2.18 15.13 -21.35
C TYR A 182 0.93 14.31 -21.66
N MET A 183 0.03 14.16 -20.69
CA MET A 183 -1.21 13.36 -20.82
C MET A 183 -0.91 11.92 -21.22
N ARG A 184 -0.11 11.25 -20.42
CA ARG A 184 0.34 9.86 -20.66
C ARG A 184 0.02 8.96 -19.48
N LEU A 185 -0.33 7.73 -19.80
CA LEU A 185 -0.44 6.65 -18.83
C LEU A 185 0.83 5.79 -18.94
N TYR A 186 1.42 5.48 -17.81
CA TYR A 186 2.53 4.54 -17.75
C TYR A 186 2.13 3.36 -16.88
N GLY A 187 2.41 2.14 -17.35
CA GLY A 187 2.08 0.91 -16.66
C GLY A 187 3.22 -0.07 -16.64
N LEU A 188 3.53 -0.58 -15.46
CA LEU A 188 4.44 -1.69 -15.26
C LEU A 188 3.63 -3.00 -15.34
N ALA A 189 3.93 -3.83 -16.31
CA ALA A 189 3.24 -5.10 -16.52
C ALA A 189 3.98 -6.28 -15.86
N GLU A 190 3.31 -7.43 -15.82
CA GLU A 190 3.81 -8.66 -15.19
C GLU A 190 5.07 -9.23 -15.85
N ASP A 191 5.27 -8.95 -17.14
CA ASP A 191 6.49 -9.32 -17.88
C ASP A 191 7.70 -8.45 -17.53
N GLY A 192 7.51 -7.45 -16.67
CA GLY A 192 8.53 -6.50 -16.28
C GLY A 192 8.77 -5.38 -17.29
N HIS A 193 7.94 -5.25 -18.31
CA HIS A 193 8.01 -4.16 -19.29
C HIS A 193 7.24 -2.93 -18.80
N LEU A 194 7.77 -1.76 -19.13
CA LEU A 194 7.08 -0.49 -18.97
C LEU A 194 6.35 -0.14 -20.26
N TYR A 195 5.04 0.01 -20.17
CA TYR A 195 4.20 0.45 -21.29
C TYR A 195 3.78 1.90 -21.10
N MET A 196 3.69 2.64 -22.20
CA MET A 196 3.20 4.02 -22.21
C MET A 196 2.03 4.13 -23.18
N HIS A 197 0.94 4.73 -22.75
CA HIS A 197 -0.16 5.13 -23.62
C HIS A 197 -0.22 6.66 -23.73
N ASP A 198 -0.13 7.15 -24.96
CA ASP A 198 -0.34 8.56 -25.27
C ASP A 198 -1.84 8.79 -25.49
N ILE A 199 -2.48 9.51 -24.56
CA ILE A 199 -3.94 9.70 -24.57
C ILE A 199 -4.36 10.51 -25.82
N ALA A 200 -3.62 11.53 -26.18
CA ALA A 200 -3.93 12.38 -27.32
C ALA A 200 -3.65 11.66 -28.65
N GLY A 201 -2.54 10.95 -28.72
CA GLY A 201 -2.12 10.19 -29.91
C GLY A 201 -2.88 8.88 -30.09
N LYS A 202 -3.56 8.38 -29.05
CA LYS A 202 -4.32 7.12 -29.04
C LYS A 202 -3.48 5.90 -29.42
N PHE A 203 -2.27 5.81 -28.93
CA PHE A 203 -1.39 4.65 -29.16
C PHE A 203 -0.70 4.19 -27.89
N THR A 204 -0.43 2.90 -27.81
CA THR A 204 0.39 2.30 -26.76
C THR A 204 1.75 1.92 -27.32
N ARG A 205 2.80 2.18 -26.54
CA ARG A 205 4.18 1.84 -26.85
C ARG A 205 4.80 1.03 -25.74
N ASP A 206 5.46 -0.06 -26.07
CA ASP A 206 6.37 -0.77 -25.19
C ASP A 206 7.69 0.00 -25.10
N LEU A 207 8.07 0.39 -23.89
CA LEU A 207 9.31 1.13 -23.61
C LEU A 207 10.48 0.20 -23.24
N GLY A 208 10.21 -1.10 -23.19
CA GLY A 208 11.20 -2.12 -22.87
C GLY A 208 11.10 -2.63 -21.44
N LYS A 209 11.92 -3.64 -21.18
CA LYS A 209 11.98 -4.31 -19.88
C LYS A 209 12.74 -3.47 -18.88
N VAL A 210 12.12 -3.21 -17.73
CA VAL A 210 12.69 -2.40 -16.64
C VAL A 210 12.99 -3.23 -15.39
N VAL A 211 12.35 -4.39 -15.23
CA VAL A 211 12.62 -5.34 -14.15
C VAL A 211 12.46 -6.77 -14.66
N ASP A 212 13.09 -7.73 -14.02
CA ASP A 212 12.63 -9.10 -14.04
C ASP A 212 11.38 -9.19 -13.17
N TRP A 213 10.50 -10.18 -13.42
CA TRP A 213 9.23 -10.27 -12.71
C TRP A 213 9.34 -9.89 -11.23
N ASP A 214 8.57 -8.89 -10.80
CA ASP A 214 8.66 -8.31 -9.47
C ASP A 214 7.30 -7.79 -8.98
N ILE A 215 7.25 -7.54 -7.67
CA ILE A 215 6.10 -7.00 -6.97
C ILE A 215 6.17 -5.49 -6.73
N CYS A 216 6.89 -4.74 -7.54
CA CYS A 216 6.83 -3.28 -7.52
C CYS A 216 5.43 -2.84 -7.95
N ARG A 217 4.54 -2.65 -6.98
CA ARG A 217 3.13 -2.38 -7.24
C ARG A 217 2.81 -0.92 -7.40
N THR A 218 3.76 -0.04 -7.09
CA THR A 218 3.58 1.41 -7.20
C THR A 218 4.76 2.06 -7.88
N ILE A 219 4.45 2.76 -8.96
CA ILE A 219 5.34 3.64 -9.68
C ILE A 219 4.83 5.07 -9.53
N PHE A 220 5.68 6.06 -9.73
CA PHE A 220 5.26 7.47 -9.68
C PHE A 220 5.90 8.26 -10.81
N ALA A 221 5.29 9.40 -11.13
CA ALA A 221 5.84 10.39 -12.05
C ALA A 221 6.22 11.66 -11.26
N ASP A 222 7.33 12.28 -11.65
CA ASP A 222 7.72 13.58 -11.14
C ASP A 222 7.05 14.72 -11.92
N ASP A 223 7.28 15.96 -11.49
CA ASP A 223 6.75 17.18 -12.14
C ASP A 223 7.42 17.53 -13.46
N GLU A 224 8.48 16.83 -13.84
CA GLU A 224 9.09 16.91 -15.17
C GLU A 224 8.52 15.88 -16.14
N GLY A 225 7.76 14.92 -15.67
CA GLY A 225 7.14 13.84 -16.44
C GLY A 225 7.97 12.56 -16.51
N ASN A 226 9.07 12.47 -15.75
CA ASN A 226 9.84 11.23 -15.65
C ASN A 226 9.09 10.24 -14.75
N VAL A 227 9.27 8.95 -15.03
CA VAL A 227 8.61 7.87 -14.28
C VAL A 227 9.65 7.02 -13.57
N TYR A 228 9.34 6.64 -12.35
CA TYR A 228 10.25 5.90 -11.47
C TYR A 228 9.62 4.63 -10.93
N GLY A 229 10.40 3.58 -10.84
CA GLY A 229 10.06 2.35 -10.15
C GLY A 229 11.27 1.74 -9.46
N SER A 230 11.04 0.74 -8.64
CA SER A 230 12.10 0.02 -7.94
C SER A 230 12.11 -1.45 -8.32
N PHE A 231 13.27 -2.08 -8.17
CA PHE A 231 13.42 -3.52 -8.34
C PHE A 231 14.42 -4.10 -7.33
N PRO A 232 14.51 -5.43 -7.17
CA PRO A 232 15.36 -6.06 -6.17
C PRO A 232 16.79 -5.55 -6.16
N VAL A 233 17.48 -5.72 -5.03
CA VAL A 233 18.84 -5.25 -4.73
C VAL A 233 18.99 -3.73 -4.62
N ALA A 234 17.97 -3.06 -4.11
CA ALA A 234 17.97 -1.63 -3.80
C ALA A 234 18.14 -0.72 -5.02
N GLN A 235 17.66 -1.15 -6.16
CA GLN A 235 17.81 -0.38 -7.38
C GLN A 235 16.55 0.38 -7.76
N ILE A 236 16.74 1.56 -8.34
CA ILE A 236 15.68 2.39 -8.92
C ILE A 236 15.94 2.52 -10.41
N TRP A 237 14.90 2.34 -11.20
CA TRP A 237 14.91 2.72 -12.60
C TRP A 237 14.14 4.02 -12.81
N LYS A 238 14.56 4.78 -13.81
CA LYS A 238 13.92 6.02 -14.25
C LYS A 238 13.66 5.94 -15.75
N TYR A 239 12.44 6.21 -16.18
CA TYR A 239 12.18 6.57 -17.57
C TYR A 239 12.37 8.07 -17.72
N ASP A 240 13.41 8.48 -18.45
CA ASP A 240 13.69 9.88 -18.77
C ASP A 240 12.85 10.29 -19.98
N VAL A 241 11.85 11.12 -19.75
CA VAL A 241 10.90 11.52 -20.79
C VAL A 241 11.55 12.36 -21.90
N LYS A 242 12.62 13.12 -21.59
CA LYS A 242 13.33 13.97 -22.56
C LYS A 242 14.23 13.14 -23.48
N ARG A 243 14.82 12.08 -22.96
CA ARG A 243 15.67 11.15 -23.69
C ARG A 243 14.89 10.02 -24.32
N ALA A 244 13.67 9.77 -23.85
CA ALA A 244 12.82 8.65 -24.21
C ALA A 244 13.50 7.29 -23.98
N GLU A 245 14.21 7.16 -22.86
CA GLU A 245 14.96 5.94 -22.48
C GLU A 245 14.79 5.59 -21.01
N VAL A 246 14.91 4.30 -20.71
CA VAL A 246 14.99 3.80 -19.33
C VAL A 246 16.45 3.83 -18.87
N ILE A 247 16.67 4.36 -17.69
CA ILE A 247 17.99 4.51 -17.07
C ILE A 247 17.94 3.81 -15.70
N ASP A 248 18.87 2.90 -15.48
CA ASP A 248 19.11 2.34 -14.16
C ASP A 248 19.92 3.34 -13.32
N LEU A 249 19.36 3.75 -12.20
CA LEU A 249 20.09 4.59 -11.26
C LEU A 249 21.03 3.69 -10.43
N PRO A 250 22.16 4.22 -9.94
CA PRO A 250 23.10 3.42 -9.18
C PRO A 250 22.46 2.72 -7.98
N PRO A 251 22.85 1.48 -7.67
CA PRO A 251 22.41 0.78 -6.47
C PRO A 251 22.86 1.55 -5.23
N SER A 252 22.35 1.28 -4.11
CA SER A 252 22.70 1.91 -2.82
C SER A 252 21.66 2.85 -2.22
N ARG A 253 20.49 2.92 -2.81
CA ARG A 253 19.54 3.97 -2.40
C ARG A 253 18.43 3.47 -1.48
N LEU A 254 18.08 2.19 -1.58
CA LEU A 254 17.01 1.59 -0.78
C LEU A 254 17.56 0.55 0.19
N GLU A 255 18.55 0.92 0.99
CA GLU A 255 19.07 0.02 2.02
C GLU A 255 18.01 -0.27 3.08
N CYS A 256 17.65 -1.54 3.21
CA CYS A 256 16.81 -2.00 4.31
C CYS A 256 17.64 -1.99 5.60
N ASP A 257 17.05 -1.56 6.71
CA ASP A 257 17.66 -1.74 8.02
C ASP A 257 17.85 -3.25 8.28
N ASN A 258 19.08 -3.71 8.19
CA ASN A 258 19.45 -5.12 8.38
C ASN A 258 19.16 -5.65 9.78
N ARG A 259 18.77 -4.79 10.73
CA ARG A 259 18.34 -5.18 12.07
C ARG A 259 16.94 -5.81 12.08
N VAL A 260 16.19 -5.71 10.99
CA VAL A 260 14.91 -6.42 10.86
C VAL A 260 15.19 -7.85 10.39
N PRO A 261 14.93 -8.87 11.20
CA PRO A 261 15.20 -10.24 10.80
C PRO A 261 14.39 -10.63 9.56
N PRO A 262 14.99 -11.31 8.60
CA PRO A 262 14.31 -11.73 7.36
C PRO A 262 13.33 -12.90 7.56
N ARG A 263 12.91 -13.19 8.79
CA ARG A 263 12.22 -14.43 9.19
C ARG A 263 10.83 -14.64 8.63
N THR A 264 10.27 -13.65 8.00
CA THR A 264 8.84 -13.64 7.74
C THR A 264 8.50 -13.78 6.27
N MET A 265 9.48 -14.03 5.43
CA MET A 265 9.24 -14.10 4.00
C MET A 265 9.82 -15.38 3.43
N SER A 266 9.11 -16.01 2.52
CA SER A 266 9.63 -17.11 1.71
C SER A 266 10.94 -16.66 1.02
N LYS A 267 11.84 -17.60 0.77
CA LYS A 267 13.15 -17.31 0.16
C LYS A 267 13.11 -16.29 -0.99
N PRO A 268 12.17 -16.36 -1.96
CA PRO A 268 12.05 -15.37 -3.02
C PRO A 268 11.69 -13.97 -2.53
N MET A 269 11.03 -13.85 -1.38
CA MET A 269 10.63 -12.56 -0.80
C MET A 269 11.74 -11.90 0.01
N ILE A 270 12.73 -12.64 0.47
CA ILE A 270 13.89 -12.09 1.18
C ILE A 270 14.70 -11.16 0.26
N ASP A 271 14.82 -11.53 -1.01
CA ASP A 271 15.56 -10.74 -2.00
C ASP A 271 14.81 -9.47 -2.44
N ARG A 272 13.50 -9.39 -2.14
CA ARG A 272 12.64 -8.25 -2.45
C ARG A 272 12.53 -7.21 -1.34
N LYS A 273 13.18 -7.43 -0.21
CA LYS A 273 13.14 -6.54 0.97
C LYS A 273 13.64 -5.12 0.72
N VAL A 274 14.33 -4.91 -0.36
CA VAL A 274 14.97 -3.63 -0.72
C VAL A 274 14.24 -2.83 -1.80
N ILE A 275 13.05 -3.26 -2.19
CA ILE A 275 12.14 -2.45 -3.03
C ILE A 275 11.20 -1.63 -2.14
N TRP A 276 10.70 -0.52 -2.63
CA TRP A 276 9.61 0.13 -1.93
C TRP A 276 8.30 -0.66 -2.06
N ARG A 277 7.56 -0.70 -0.98
CA ARG A 277 6.25 -1.35 -0.96
C ARG A 277 5.17 -0.46 -1.53
N VAL A 278 5.24 0.83 -1.20
CA VAL A 278 4.34 1.88 -1.64
C VAL A 278 5.11 3.19 -1.70
N ILE A 279 4.79 4.03 -2.67
CA ILE A 279 5.37 5.35 -2.84
C ILE A 279 4.33 6.29 -3.45
N GLU A 280 4.37 7.56 -3.08
CA GLU A 280 3.48 8.60 -3.59
C GLU A 280 4.25 9.89 -3.82
N TRP A 281 3.99 10.54 -4.95
CA TRP A 281 4.55 11.85 -5.27
C TRP A 281 3.82 12.94 -4.49
N ASP A 282 4.57 13.82 -3.83
CA ASP A 282 4.07 15.01 -3.19
C ASP A 282 4.39 16.25 -4.03
N PRO A 283 3.40 16.89 -4.62
CA PRO A 283 3.63 18.09 -5.42
C PRO A 283 4.01 19.33 -4.59
N VAL A 284 3.76 19.32 -3.27
CA VAL A 284 4.12 20.43 -2.37
C VAL A 284 5.61 20.44 -2.11
N ASP A 285 6.16 19.32 -1.68
CA ASP A 285 7.60 19.15 -1.43
C ASP A 285 8.40 18.83 -2.70
N ARG A 286 7.73 18.53 -3.81
CA ARG A 286 8.31 18.08 -5.08
C ARG A 286 9.26 16.90 -4.88
N CYS A 287 8.83 15.93 -4.11
CA CYS A 287 9.54 14.68 -3.86
C CYS A 287 8.56 13.54 -3.65
N ALA A 288 9.05 12.31 -3.60
CA ALA A 288 8.22 11.16 -3.30
C ALA A 288 8.42 10.68 -1.86
N TYR A 289 7.34 10.26 -1.22
CA TYR A 289 7.38 9.60 0.08
C TYR A 289 6.97 8.15 -0.06
N GLY A 290 7.74 7.24 0.51
CA GLY A 290 7.51 5.81 0.37
C GLY A 290 7.82 5.01 1.61
N ILE A 291 7.39 3.76 1.58
CA ILE A 291 7.63 2.79 2.63
C ILE A 291 8.49 1.66 2.09
N ILE A 292 9.53 1.30 2.84
CA ILE A 292 10.43 0.21 2.51
C ILE A 292 10.56 -0.77 3.68
N GLY A 293 10.74 -2.03 3.34
CA GLY A 293 11.09 -3.08 4.26
C GLY A 293 9.98 -3.52 5.23
N GLY A 294 10.31 -4.50 6.05
CA GLY A 294 9.40 -5.08 7.03
C GLY A 294 9.09 -4.16 8.23
N ASN A 295 9.95 -3.16 8.47
CA ASN A 295 9.76 -2.19 9.55
C ASN A 295 8.93 -0.97 9.15
N SER A 296 8.41 -0.95 7.94
CA SER A 296 7.68 0.20 7.39
C SER A 296 8.46 1.50 7.53
N MET A 297 9.74 1.48 7.15
CA MET A 297 10.58 2.68 7.16
C MET A 297 10.04 3.70 6.15
N LEU A 298 9.60 4.83 6.66
CA LEU A 298 9.25 5.98 5.85
C LEU A 298 10.52 6.63 5.32
N PHE A 299 10.57 6.87 4.02
CA PHE A 299 11.65 7.59 3.38
C PHE A 299 11.10 8.69 2.46
N ARG A 300 11.94 9.69 2.22
CA ARG A 300 11.75 10.75 1.23
C ARG A 300 12.74 10.54 0.09
N TYR A 301 12.25 10.59 -1.13
CA TYR A 301 13.07 10.54 -2.33
C TYR A 301 12.99 11.88 -3.08
N ASP A 302 14.04 12.66 -3.00
CA ASP A 302 14.20 13.92 -3.70
C ASP A 302 14.85 13.65 -5.06
N VAL A 303 14.05 13.56 -6.09
CA VAL A 303 14.48 13.24 -7.46
C VAL A 303 15.29 14.37 -8.10
N HIS A 304 15.20 15.58 -7.54
CA HIS A 304 15.91 16.78 -8.04
C HIS A 304 17.27 17.01 -7.37
N ALA A 305 17.61 16.23 -6.35
CA ALA A 305 18.87 16.35 -5.62
C ALA A 305 20.03 15.65 -6.36
N GLY A 306 20.42 16.21 -7.49
CA GLY A 306 21.48 15.68 -8.36
C GLY A 306 20.95 14.64 -9.37
N PRO A 307 21.85 14.03 -10.17
CA PRO A 307 21.45 13.17 -11.29
C PRO A 307 20.77 11.86 -10.84
N GLU A 308 21.06 11.40 -9.63
CA GLU A 308 20.56 10.14 -9.07
C GLU A 308 19.41 10.36 -8.07
N GLY A 309 19.14 11.62 -7.71
CA GLY A 309 18.29 11.95 -6.59
C GLY A 309 18.92 11.63 -5.24
N LYS A 310 18.17 11.87 -4.17
CA LYS A 310 18.60 11.61 -2.80
C LYS A 310 17.50 10.95 -2.00
N ILE A 311 17.84 9.86 -1.32
CA ILE A 311 16.94 9.20 -0.37
C ILE A 311 17.35 9.58 1.05
N ASP A 312 16.38 10.11 1.81
CA ASP A 312 16.51 10.39 3.23
C ASP A 312 15.55 9.46 3.98
N TYR A 313 16.08 8.56 4.82
CA TYR A 313 15.30 7.77 5.73
C TYR A 313 14.80 8.64 6.88
N ILE A 314 13.50 8.62 7.12
CA ILE A 314 12.86 9.51 8.09
C ILE A 314 12.67 8.79 9.42
N ILE A 315 11.78 7.80 9.45
CA ILE A 315 11.41 7.12 10.68
C ILE A 315 10.70 5.79 10.37
N PRO A 316 10.92 4.73 11.16
CA PRO A 316 10.05 3.56 11.11
C PRO A 316 8.63 3.94 11.52
N LEU A 317 7.63 3.57 10.73
CA LEU A 317 6.23 3.83 11.08
C LEU A 317 5.66 2.76 12.00
N THR A 318 6.29 1.59 12.10
CA THR A 318 5.91 0.54 13.03
C THR A 318 6.88 0.46 14.22
N ALA A 319 6.41 -0.08 15.33
CA ALA A 319 7.22 -0.15 16.55
C ALA A 319 8.26 -1.28 16.53
N PRO A 320 9.48 -1.05 17.02
CA PRO A 320 10.54 -2.06 17.04
C PRO A 320 10.20 -3.34 17.79
N GLN A 321 9.37 -3.27 18.83
CA GLN A 321 8.97 -4.46 19.61
C GLN A 321 8.25 -5.51 18.78
N TYR A 322 7.69 -5.14 17.65
CA TYR A 322 7.04 -6.08 16.73
C TYR A 322 8.03 -6.85 15.84
N TRP A 323 9.30 -6.48 15.87
CA TRP A 323 10.35 -7.12 15.08
C TRP A 323 11.16 -8.14 15.91
N ASN A 324 10.84 -8.27 17.18
CA ASN A 324 11.55 -9.20 18.05
C ASN A 324 11.12 -10.64 17.73
N GLU A 325 12.11 -11.50 17.56
CA GLU A 325 11.95 -12.93 17.26
C GLU A 325 11.06 -13.68 18.26
N THR A 326 11.00 -13.21 19.49
CA THR A 326 10.23 -13.83 20.57
C THR A 326 8.76 -13.40 20.56
N ASN A 327 8.41 -12.36 19.81
CA ASN A 327 7.05 -11.82 19.78
C ASN A 327 6.44 -11.86 18.37
N VAL A 328 6.44 -13.05 17.78
CA VAL A 328 5.92 -13.33 16.42
C VAL A 328 4.44 -12.95 16.28
N ARG A 329 3.74 -12.80 17.39
CA ARG A 329 2.29 -12.62 17.44
C ARG A 329 1.80 -11.19 17.12
N GLN A 330 2.70 -10.26 16.89
CA GLN A 330 2.32 -8.84 16.75
C GLN A 330 3.15 -8.08 15.71
N ILE A 331 3.65 -8.75 14.69
CA ILE A 331 4.47 -8.10 13.69
C ILE A 331 3.58 -7.42 12.65
N PRO A 332 3.56 -6.08 12.58
CA PRO A 332 2.92 -5.38 11.48
C PRO A 332 3.76 -5.53 10.23
N PHE A 333 3.10 -5.64 9.10
CA PHE A 333 3.80 -5.63 7.81
C PHE A 333 3.34 -4.45 6.96
N ALA A 334 4.20 -4.04 6.03
CA ALA A 334 3.90 -2.94 5.13
C ALA A 334 2.77 -3.33 4.16
N THR A 335 1.73 -2.52 4.15
CA THR A 335 0.62 -2.59 3.19
C THR A 335 0.81 -1.60 2.04
N LEU A 336 -0.15 -1.51 1.14
CA LEU A 336 -0.24 -0.45 0.13
C LEU A 336 -1.03 0.77 0.62
N ALA A 337 -1.50 0.73 1.86
CA ALA A 337 -2.39 1.71 2.46
C ALA A 337 -1.64 2.97 2.95
N LEU A 338 -1.00 3.68 2.04
CA LEU A 338 -0.36 4.96 2.28
C LEU A 338 -0.96 6.03 1.37
N THR A 339 -1.25 7.19 1.93
CA THR A 339 -1.64 8.38 1.17
C THR A 339 -1.15 9.67 1.82
N ILE A 340 -0.92 10.68 1.01
CA ILE A 340 -0.64 12.05 1.43
C ILE A 340 -1.93 12.85 1.34
N SER A 341 -2.34 13.42 2.47
CA SER A 341 -3.58 14.22 2.52
C SER A 341 -3.35 15.67 2.10
N PRO A 342 -4.41 16.41 1.70
CA PRO A 342 -4.30 17.82 1.31
C PRO A 342 -3.76 18.74 2.43
N ASP A 343 -3.85 18.34 3.68
CA ASP A 343 -3.27 19.06 4.83
C ASP A 343 -1.80 18.68 5.11
N HIS A 344 -1.13 18.06 4.12
CA HIS A 344 0.29 17.72 4.11
C HIS A 344 0.70 16.77 5.24
N ARG A 345 -0.08 15.72 5.40
CA ARG A 345 0.17 14.61 6.32
C ARG A 345 0.14 13.29 5.59
N ILE A 346 1.02 12.40 5.98
CA ILE A 346 1.00 11.01 5.52
C ILE A 346 0.12 10.20 6.48
N TYR A 347 -0.81 9.43 5.92
CA TYR A 347 -1.55 8.40 6.65
C TYR A 347 -1.13 7.04 6.13
N PHE A 348 -0.89 6.13 7.06
CA PHE A 348 -0.46 4.77 6.75
C PHE A 348 -1.13 3.76 7.68
N ALA A 349 -1.62 2.67 7.11
CA ALA A 349 -2.32 1.61 7.84
C ALA A 349 -1.59 0.27 7.70
N PRO A 350 -0.53 0.01 8.51
CA PRO A 350 0.08 -1.30 8.59
C PRO A 350 -0.89 -2.30 9.20
N THR A 351 -0.81 -3.54 8.74
CA THR A 351 -1.59 -4.64 9.30
C THR A 351 -0.73 -5.44 10.26
N ALA A 352 -1.29 -5.77 11.41
CA ALA A 352 -0.69 -6.68 12.37
C ALA A 352 -1.54 -7.93 12.55
N SER A 353 -0.91 -9.09 12.62
CA SER A 353 -1.56 -10.36 12.93
C SER A 353 -0.66 -11.23 13.79
N SER A 354 -1.23 -12.25 14.41
CA SER A 354 -0.47 -13.23 15.20
C SER A 354 0.37 -14.17 14.33
N SER A 355 0.13 -14.17 13.03
CA SER A 355 0.86 -14.99 12.09
C SER A 355 1.42 -14.12 10.98
N PHE A 356 2.62 -14.45 10.62
CA PHE A 356 3.37 -13.78 9.58
C PHE A 356 3.46 -14.60 8.30
N ASP A 357 2.54 -15.50 8.09
CA ASP A 357 2.48 -16.15 6.81
C ASP A 357 1.89 -15.16 5.80
N TYR A 358 2.73 -14.67 4.91
CA TYR A 358 2.33 -13.76 3.84
C TYR A 358 1.26 -14.38 2.92
N VAL A 359 1.18 -15.68 2.91
CA VAL A 359 0.18 -16.45 2.15
C VAL A 359 -1.17 -16.51 2.87
N GLY A 360 -1.25 -16.01 4.10
CA GLY A 360 -2.51 -15.87 4.82
C GLY A 360 -3.12 -17.17 5.33
N THR A 361 -2.38 -18.27 5.27
CA THR A 361 -2.93 -19.59 5.61
C THR A 361 -3.25 -19.78 7.10
N SER A 362 -2.63 -19.00 7.98
CA SER A 362 -2.93 -19.08 9.41
C SER A 362 -4.21 -18.35 9.83
N TRP A 363 -4.76 -17.53 8.94
CA TRP A 363 -6.03 -16.81 9.11
C TRP A 363 -7.11 -17.31 8.19
N ASP A 364 -6.89 -18.41 7.53
CA ASP A 364 -7.95 -19.15 6.89
C ASP A 364 -8.88 -19.67 8.00
N VAL A 365 -9.92 -18.92 8.28
CA VAL A 365 -10.95 -19.24 9.24
C VAL A 365 -12.10 -19.83 8.46
N HIS A 366 -12.37 -21.11 8.69
CA HIS A 366 -13.41 -21.83 7.93
C HIS A 366 -14.81 -21.61 8.52
N ASP A 367 -14.89 -21.47 9.85
CA ASP A 367 -16.15 -21.29 10.57
C ASP A 367 -15.93 -20.67 11.95
N GLU A 368 -17.02 -20.49 12.72
CA GLU A 368 -17.00 -19.93 14.07
C GLU A 368 -16.15 -20.76 15.04
N GLU A 369 -16.24 -22.08 14.94
CA GLU A 369 -15.50 -22.99 15.84
C GLU A 369 -14.00 -22.85 15.64
N ASP A 370 -13.55 -22.83 14.38
CA ASP A 370 -12.14 -22.60 14.02
C ASP A 370 -11.67 -21.20 14.46
N PHE A 371 -12.50 -20.16 14.30
CA PHE A 371 -12.19 -18.84 14.78
C PHE A 371 -11.99 -18.79 16.29
N GLN A 372 -12.90 -19.36 17.05
CA GLN A 372 -12.81 -19.42 18.51
C GLN A 372 -11.63 -20.27 18.98
N ALA A 373 -11.34 -21.37 18.30
CA ALA A 373 -10.18 -22.20 18.59
C ALA A 373 -8.86 -21.43 18.35
N LYS A 374 -8.75 -20.67 17.29
CA LYS A 374 -7.60 -19.80 17.00
C LYS A 374 -7.44 -18.72 18.07
N LEU A 375 -8.51 -18.04 18.46
CA LEU A 375 -8.46 -17.07 19.55
C LEU A 375 -8.03 -17.71 20.89
N ALA A 376 -8.58 -18.85 21.23
CA ALA A 376 -8.21 -19.60 22.44
C ALA A 376 -6.74 -20.07 22.41
N GLY A 377 -6.21 -20.37 21.24
CA GLY A 377 -4.80 -20.69 21.01
C GLY A 377 -3.86 -19.48 21.11
N GLY A 378 -4.39 -18.30 21.42
CA GLY A 378 -3.63 -17.06 21.57
C GLY A 378 -3.31 -16.38 20.25
N TYR A 379 -4.00 -16.73 19.19
CA TYR A 379 -4.01 -15.95 17.96
C TYR A 379 -4.90 -14.73 18.16
N PHE A 380 -4.59 -13.64 17.47
CA PHE A 380 -5.52 -12.52 17.37
C PHE A 380 -5.80 -12.21 15.90
N PRO A 381 -7.00 -11.71 15.57
CA PRO A 381 -7.37 -11.40 14.21
C PRO A 381 -6.41 -10.37 13.60
N PRO A 382 -6.13 -10.43 12.31
CA PRO A 382 -5.44 -9.36 11.64
C PRO A 382 -6.24 -8.06 11.80
N ALA A 383 -5.52 -7.00 12.09
CA ALA A 383 -6.10 -5.68 12.27
C ALA A 383 -5.14 -4.61 11.79
N SER A 384 -5.65 -3.49 11.31
CA SER A 384 -4.84 -2.36 10.91
C SER A 384 -4.77 -1.33 12.03
N TYR A 385 -3.57 -0.77 12.17
CA TYR A 385 -3.33 0.41 13.01
C TYR A 385 -3.18 1.61 12.10
N LEU A 386 -3.82 2.71 12.48
CA LEU A 386 -3.67 3.95 11.73
C LEU A 386 -2.56 4.78 12.32
N ILE A 387 -1.65 5.20 11.46
CA ILE A 387 -0.50 6.03 11.81
C ILE A 387 -0.54 7.28 10.96
N ARG A 388 -0.27 8.41 11.58
CA ARG A 388 -0.13 9.71 10.94
C ARG A 388 1.32 10.20 11.08
N TYR A 389 1.87 10.75 10.01
CA TYR A 389 3.12 11.49 10.05
C TYR A 389 2.89 12.91 9.51
N ASP A 390 3.09 13.90 10.36
CA ASP A 390 2.98 15.32 10.00
C ASP A 390 4.29 15.76 9.33
N LEU A 391 4.24 16.07 8.04
CA LEU A 391 5.42 16.43 7.24
C LEU A 391 6.05 17.75 7.66
N GLN A 392 5.26 18.69 8.13
CA GLN A 392 5.75 20.00 8.59
C GLN A 392 6.38 19.90 9.97
N LYS A 393 5.70 19.23 10.90
CA LYS A 393 6.17 19.07 12.29
C LYS A 393 7.20 17.97 12.43
N LYS A 394 7.34 17.10 11.42
CA LYS A 394 8.18 15.90 11.44
C LYS A 394 7.87 14.99 12.63
N GLN A 395 6.61 14.81 12.91
CA GLN A 395 6.13 14.03 14.05
C GLN A 395 5.27 12.85 13.58
N ARG A 396 5.56 11.70 14.16
CA ARG A 396 4.80 10.48 14.02
C ARG A 396 3.81 10.36 15.16
N GLU A 397 2.58 9.98 14.84
CA GLU A 397 1.53 9.72 15.81
C GLU A 397 0.84 8.40 15.46
N ALA A 398 0.68 7.52 16.46
CA ALA A 398 -0.18 6.36 16.37
C ALA A 398 -1.60 6.78 16.72
N LEU A 399 -2.49 6.78 15.74
CA LEU A 399 -3.90 7.10 15.95
C LEU A 399 -4.65 5.93 16.59
N GLY A 400 -4.14 4.72 16.44
CA GLY A 400 -4.61 3.55 17.15
C GLY A 400 -5.15 2.44 16.25
N LEU A 401 -5.75 1.45 16.88
CA LEU A 401 -6.38 0.31 16.22
C LEU A 401 -7.62 0.78 15.46
N MET A 402 -7.69 0.43 14.17
CA MET A 402 -8.86 0.77 13.35
C MET A 402 -10.04 -0.10 13.76
N VAL A 403 -11.11 0.55 14.21
CA VAL A 403 -12.36 -0.10 14.63
C VAL A 403 -13.56 0.69 14.14
N THR A 404 -14.68 0.02 13.89
CA THR A 404 -15.95 0.72 13.63
C THR A 404 -16.51 1.33 14.93
N GLU A 405 -17.55 2.15 14.83
CA GLU A 405 -18.27 2.69 16.00
C GLU A 405 -18.83 1.57 16.88
N GLU A 406 -19.19 0.43 16.31
CA GLU A 406 -19.66 -0.76 17.04
C GLU A 406 -18.50 -1.58 17.65
N GLY A 407 -17.27 -1.19 17.40
CA GLY A 407 -16.07 -1.84 17.91
C GLY A 407 -15.59 -3.05 17.09
N ASN A 408 -16.08 -3.23 15.87
CA ASN A 408 -15.57 -4.26 14.97
C ASN A 408 -14.18 -3.90 14.44
N LEU A 409 -13.27 -4.87 14.42
CA LEU A 409 -11.94 -4.67 13.90
C LEU A 409 -11.94 -4.37 12.40
N CYS A 410 -11.07 -3.46 11.99
CA CYS A 410 -10.86 -3.15 10.58
C CYS A 410 -9.50 -3.60 10.11
N LEU A 411 -9.47 -4.15 8.91
CA LEU A 411 -8.29 -4.59 8.21
C LEU A 411 -8.15 -3.79 6.92
N GLY A 412 -7.16 -2.91 6.85
CA GLY A 412 -6.79 -2.24 5.61
C GLY A 412 -5.96 -3.20 4.76
N LEU A 413 -6.49 -3.63 3.63
CA LEU A 413 -5.87 -4.65 2.78
C LEU A 413 -5.18 -4.04 1.55
N GLY A 414 -5.73 -2.96 1.03
CA GLY A 414 -5.31 -2.38 -0.24
C GLY A 414 -4.73 -0.98 -0.12
N GLY A 415 -4.94 -0.18 -1.15
CA GLY A 415 -4.49 1.19 -1.21
C GLY A 415 -5.27 2.13 -0.31
N ALA A 416 -4.73 3.33 -0.17
CA ALA A 416 -5.39 4.45 0.48
C ALA A 416 -5.49 5.63 -0.46
N CYS A 417 -6.46 6.50 -0.21
CA CYS A 417 -6.52 7.83 -0.81
C CYS A 417 -7.11 8.84 0.17
N SER A 418 -6.88 10.11 -0.09
CA SER A 418 -7.51 11.20 0.65
C SER A 418 -8.69 11.77 -0.12
N GLY A 419 -9.79 12.03 0.59
CA GLY A 419 -10.94 12.75 0.05
C GLY A 419 -10.59 14.21 -0.18
N GLN A 420 -10.67 14.67 -1.43
CA GLN A 420 -10.23 16.00 -1.82
C GLN A 420 -11.11 17.13 -1.29
N LYS A 421 -12.37 16.84 -0.96
CA LYS A 421 -13.32 17.83 -0.44
C LYS A 421 -13.65 17.68 1.02
N ASP A 422 -13.78 16.45 1.50
CA ASP A 422 -14.18 16.17 2.89
C ASP A 422 -12.99 16.03 3.84
N GLY A 423 -11.79 15.72 3.30
CA GLY A 423 -10.56 15.52 4.06
C GLY A 423 -10.50 14.20 4.79
N ARG A 424 -11.44 13.28 4.58
CA ARG A 424 -11.39 11.92 5.12
C ARG A 424 -10.31 11.12 4.43
N ILE A 425 -9.82 10.10 5.12
CA ILE A 425 -8.87 9.13 4.57
C ILE A 425 -9.61 7.83 4.31
N TYR A 426 -9.51 7.36 3.08
CA TYR A 426 -10.20 6.17 2.62
C TYR A 426 -9.26 5.02 2.40
N PHE A 427 -9.73 3.82 2.74
CA PHE A 427 -9.04 2.55 2.55
C PHE A 427 -10.01 1.54 1.98
N VAL A 428 -9.57 0.66 1.12
CA VAL A 428 -10.31 -0.57 0.88
C VAL A 428 -9.83 -1.61 1.87
N GLY A 429 -10.77 -2.21 2.57
CA GLY A 429 -10.45 -3.13 3.63
C GLY A 429 -11.63 -4.03 3.98
N ALA A 430 -11.45 -4.79 5.04
CA ALA A 430 -12.49 -5.65 5.58
C ALA A 430 -12.77 -5.27 7.03
N ILE A 431 -14.01 -5.47 7.46
CA ILE A 431 -14.36 -5.41 8.87
C ILE A 431 -14.67 -6.80 9.40
N GLU A 432 -14.41 -7.01 10.68
CA GLU A 432 -14.93 -8.16 11.40
C GLU A 432 -16.45 -8.11 11.41
N GLU A 433 -17.10 -9.12 10.86
CA GLU A 433 -18.56 -9.19 10.76
C GLU A 433 -19.09 -10.32 11.64
N LYS A 434 -19.65 -9.94 12.78
CA LYS A 434 -20.19 -10.88 13.76
C LYS A 434 -21.49 -11.53 13.31
N ASP A 435 -22.24 -10.85 12.46
CA ASP A 435 -23.46 -11.36 11.87
C ASP A 435 -23.20 -11.98 10.50
N LYS A 436 -23.14 -13.29 10.45
CA LYS A 436 -22.84 -14.04 9.22
C LYS A 436 -23.79 -13.72 8.05
N SER A 437 -25.03 -13.32 8.34
CA SER A 437 -25.99 -12.94 7.29
C SER A 437 -25.61 -11.65 6.58
N LYS A 438 -24.71 -10.87 7.16
CA LYS A 438 -24.22 -9.60 6.62
C LYS A 438 -22.86 -9.68 5.97
N VAL A 439 -22.23 -10.86 5.97
CA VAL A 439 -20.95 -11.05 5.29
C VAL A 439 -21.16 -10.93 3.79
N VAL A 440 -20.51 -9.93 3.19
CA VAL A 440 -20.56 -9.67 1.75
C VAL A 440 -19.12 -9.55 1.26
N GLY A 441 -18.81 -10.19 0.14
CA GLY A 441 -17.54 -10.06 -0.53
C GLY A 441 -16.36 -10.73 0.19
N SER A 442 -16.61 -11.50 1.21
CA SER A 442 -15.59 -12.33 1.83
C SER A 442 -15.74 -13.76 1.34
N VAL A 443 -14.87 -14.19 0.49
CA VAL A 443 -14.87 -15.57 0.05
C VAL A 443 -14.02 -16.41 0.98
N GLY A 444 -14.63 -17.38 1.62
CA GLY A 444 -14.14 -18.60 2.20
C GLY A 444 -12.93 -18.57 3.12
N ARG A 445 -11.93 -17.78 2.80
CA ARG A 445 -10.64 -17.77 3.49
C ARG A 445 -10.48 -16.69 4.56
N ARG A 446 -11.42 -15.78 4.68
CA ARG A 446 -11.30 -14.60 5.56
C ARG A 446 -12.54 -14.35 6.42
N TRP A 447 -13.29 -15.40 6.67
CA TRP A 447 -14.35 -15.32 7.66
C TRP A 447 -13.77 -14.96 9.04
N PRO A 448 -14.40 -14.08 9.83
CA PRO A 448 -15.69 -13.41 9.63
C PRO A 448 -15.57 -11.96 9.07
N PHE A 449 -14.79 -11.73 8.06
CA PHE A 449 -14.57 -10.40 7.53
C PHE A 449 -15.44 -10.09 6.31
N SER A 450 -15.95 -8.89 6.23
CA SER A 450 -16.72 -8.36 5.11
C SER A 450 -15.96 -7.21 4.45
N MET A 451 -15.77 -7.29 3.14
CA MET A 451 -15.09 -6.25 2.37
C MET A 451 -15.93 -4.97 2.24
N GLY A 452 -15.24 -3.83 2.16
CA GLY A 452 -15.89 -2.55 1.97
C GLY A 452 -14.90 -1.39 1.85
N LEU A 453 -15.44 -0.21 1.70
CA LEU A 453 -14.72 1.04 1.80
C LEU A 453 -14.70 1.49 3.27
N VAL A 454 -13.52 1.73 3.79
CA VAL A 454 -13.32 2.21 5.17
C VAL A 454 -12.92 3.68 5.13
N ALA A 455 -13.55 4.52 5.94
CA ALA A 455 -13.27 5.95 6.01
C ALA A 455 -12.92 6.39 7.43
N TYR A 456 -11.77 7.05 7.58
CA TYR A 456 -11.35 7.71 8.80
C TYR A 456 -11.52 9.23 8.67
N ASP A 457 -12.14 9.87 9.67
CA ASP A 457 -12.30 11.33 9.71
C ASP A 457 -11.29 11.97 10.67
N PRO A 458 -10.23 12.63 10.16
CA PRO A 458 -9.26 13.30 11.01
C PRO A 458 -9.82 14.44 11.87
N LYS A 459 -10.98 14.99 11.50
CA LYS A 459 -11.64 16.09 12.23
C LYS A 459 -12.50 15.58 13.39
N GLY A 460 -12.98 14.34 13.28
CA GLY A 460 -13.82 13.72 14.33
C GLY A 460 -13.09 13.49 15.65
N GLU A 461 -11.76 13.36 15.65
CA GLU A 461 -10.96 13.23 16.87
C GLU A 461 -10.99 14.45 17.79
N GLN A 462 -11.21 15.65 17.24
CA GLN A 462 -11.24 16.90 18.05
C GLN A 462 -12.48 16.99 18.95
N GLY A 463 -13.50 16.12 18.73
CA GLY A 463 -14.75 16.09 19.51
C GLY A 463 -14.75 15.11 20.69
N ILE A 464 -13.83 14.14 20.72
CA ILE A 464 -13.83 13.09 21.76
C ILE A 464 -12.94 13.45 22.96
N GLY A 465 -12.01 14.39 22.79
CA GLY A 465 -11.06 14.82 23.84
C GLY A 465 -11.62 15.74 24.94
N ASN A 466 -12.88 16.19 24.86
CA ASN A 466 -13.46 17.13 25.79
C ASN A 466 -14.76 16.63 26.47
N ARG A 467 -14.93 15.32 26.62
CA ARG A 467 -15.98 14.74 27.44
C ARG A 467 -15.32 13.89 28.54
N GLU A 468 -14.75 14.57 29.51
CA GLU A 468 -14.56 14.10 30.88
C GLU A 468 -15.61 14.72 31.78
#